data_13181784778d5d1b9bc7f9cb9cc4e437
#
_entry.id   13181784778d5d1b9bc7f9cb9cc4e437
#
_cell.length_a   1.000
_cell.length_b   1.000
_cell.length_c   1.000
_cell.angle_alpha   90.00
_cell.angle_beta   90.00
_cell.angle_gamma   90.00
#
_symmetry.space_group_name_H-M   'P 1'
#
loop_
_entity.id
_entity.type
_entity.pdbx_description
1 polymer ?
#
loop_
_entity_poly.entity_id
_entity_poly.type
_entity_poly.pdbx_seq_one_letter_code
_entity_poly.pdbx_strand_id
1 'polypeptide(L)'
;MARTTLLLLSILFLLPTNAAIKKLQVEYLTNPIGLDITAPRFSWQLESAERGVRQTAYQITVATDAACLNPVWTSGKVASDESLHICYAGPALTPSTRYYWKVTVWNNKTGEETSTEKAFFETGLLSDGWSGAQWIKATQINKNSKINPEDKKQTKARMLLEMDVTLTSGNASVLFGARDASNVFMWSVNTLDNEKEPLIRRHIYDRGRLQSSDTPIGKFFTKSDLLNKEHHLAIEAKDGVVKTYIDKVLVDTYTDTDSKLSNGYIGFRAFRGNNTNETAMFDNIVLTEYEQKGDKEEAKVVLKEDFEKPQSAFEGGEIVSVGGNRKLNMVSGSGDYRVLQVDMSGVPMFRKEFKAKKKIASARIYSSALGVYDLFINGQRVGNKMEDGSIRYDELKPEWTDFSKTAHYQTYDITDLLRKGENAVGAQVSSGWWNSDVCHGEYGSHEVGFIAKILLKYTDGTSETVVTDLSRLSSMDGAIRMGDIYHGETYDARKESAWTKPGYNTANWNKTAVNPHFKGELIAFAGPTVQVRPHLSRIPLSTTVYQGEKDGKINVVSVTDKPAPIRLKKGETA
;
A
#
# COMPACT_ATOMS: atom_id res chain seq x y z
N MET A 1 -39.49 -44.91 67.37
CA MET A 1 -38.89 -44.62 66.10
C MET A 1 -39.83 -43.73 65.34
N ALA A 2 -39.59 -42.43 65.39
CA ALA A 2 -40.38 -41.44 64.61
C ALA A 2 -39.65 -41.10 63.30
N ARG A 3 -40.23 -41.37 62.17
CA ARG A 3 -39.72 -40.95 60.82
C ARG A 3 -40.20 -39.54 60.54
N THR A 4 -39.31 -38.59 60.61
CA THR A 4 -39.55 -37.20 60.12
C THR A 4 -39.36 -37.15 58.64
N THR A 5 -40.43 -36.95 57.90
CA THR A 5 -40.42 -36.74 56.42
C THR A 5 -40.13 -35.27 56.13
N LEU A 6 -38.94 -34.98 55.60
CA LEU A 6 -38.53 -33.63 55.20
C LEU A 6 -39.14 -33.36 53.84
N LEU A 7 -40.15 -32.46 53.76
CA LEU A 7 -40.70 -31.95 52.51
C LEU A 7 -39.79 -30.86 51.97
N LEU A 8 -39.01 -31.14 50.89
CA LEU A 8 -38.27 -30.15 50.17
C LEU A 8 -39.23 -29.36 49.25
N LEU A 9 -39.55 -28.15 49.67
CA LEU A 9 -40.32 -27.20 48.84
C LEU A 9 -39.31 -26.55 47.86
N SER A 10 -39.27 -27.07 46.60
CA SER A 10 -38.53 -26.43 45.50
C SER A 10 -39.31 -25.19 45.08
N ILE A 11 -38.89 -24.03 45.56
CA ILE A 11 -39.36 -22.73 45.01
C ILE A 11 -38.69 -22.57 43.65
N LEU A 12 -39.46 -22.86 42.61
CA LEU A 12 -39.10 -22.54 41.23
C LEU A 12 -39.22 -21.02 41.08
N PHE A 13 -38.12 -20.32 41.17
CA PHE A 13 -38.05 -18.90 40.75
C PHE A 13 -38.31 -18.88 39.23
N LEU A 14 -39.53 -18.63 38.80
CA LEU A 14 -39.85 -18.18 37.47
C LEU A 14 -39.25 -16.78 37.33
N LEU A 15 -38.00 -16.71 36.86
CA LEU A 15 -37.46 -15.46 36.36
C LEU A 15 -38.34 -15.06 35.18
N PRO A 16 -38.90 -13.84 35.14
CA PRO A 16 -39.63 -13.38 33.99
C PRO A 16 -38.68 -13.46 32.78
N THR A 17 -39.04 -14.29 31.80
CA THR A 17 -38.28 -14.40 30.54
C THR A 17 -38.68 -13.22 29.67
N ASN A 18 -38.15 -12.04 30.03
CA ASN A 18 -38.37 -10.85 29.24
C ASN A 18 -37.71 -11.02 27.87
N ALA A 19 -38.31 -10.51 26.85
CA ALA A 19 -37.70 -10.43 25.54
C ALA A 19 -36.49 -9.47 25.62
N ALA A 20 -35.33 -9.88 25.10
CA ALA A 20 -34.13 -9.06 25.09
C ALA A 20 -33.87 -8.45 23.72
N ILE A 21 -33.50 -7.19 23.69
CA ILE A 21 -33.06 -6.52 22.45
C ILE A 21 -31.55 -6.73 22.30
N LYS A 22 -31.14 -7.25 21.15
CA LYS A 22 -29.77 -7.64 20.83
C LYS A 22 -29.32 -7.07 19.49
N LYS A 23 -28.02 -7.11 19.24
CA LYS A 23 -27.39 -6.75 17.97
C LYS A 23 -27.83 -5.39 17.45
N LEU A 24 -27.67 -4.37 18.27
CA LEU A 24 -27.91 -3.00 17.85
C LEU A 24 -26.88 -2.60 16.78
N GLN A 25 -27.34 -2.25 15.61
CA GLN A 25 -26.47 -1.91 14.46
C GLN A 25 -26.90 -0.60 13.80
N VAL A 26 -25.91 0.12 13.28
CA VAL A 26 -26.09 1.27 12.40
C VAL A 26 -25.32 0.96 11.12
N GLU A 27 -25.99 1.00 9.96
CA GLU A 27 -25.41 0.64 8.66
C GLU A 27 -24.74 -0.75 8.68
N TYR A 28 -25.38 -1.74 9.29
CA TYR A 28 -24.89 -3.13 9.47
C TYR A 28 -23.70 -3.27 10.42
N LEU A 29 -23.21 -2.19 11.02
CA LEU A 29 -22.02 -2.17 11.87
C LEU A 29 -22.40 -1.99 13.34
N THR A 30 -21.65 -2.59 14.25
CA THR A 30 -21.77 -2.37 15.69
C THR A 30 -20.88 -1.23 16.09
N ASN A 31 -21.46 -0.18 16.68
CA ASN A 31 -20.74 1.00 17.18
C ASN A 31 -19.76 1.61 16.15
N PRO A 32 -20.19 1.88 14.91
CA PRO A 32 -19.30 2.38 13.88
C PRO A 32 -18.79 3.78 14.18
N ILE A 33 -17.56 4.06 13.73
CA ILE A 33 -16.98 5.40 13.74
C ILE A 33 -16.69 5.84 12.30
N GLY A 34 -16.88 7.14 12.04
CA GLY A 34 -16.54 7.73 10.74
C GLY A 34 -17.59 7.53 9.64
N LEU A 35 -18.86 7.49 9.96
CA LEU A 35 -19.93 7.38 8.96
C LEU A 35 -20.20 8.71 8.24
N ASP A 36 -20.17 8.72 6.91
CA ASP A 36 -20.58 9.89 6.08
C ASP A 36 -22.05 9.83 5.65
N ILE A 37 -22.82 8.97 6.26
CA ILE A 37 -24.23 8.81 5.93
C ILE A 37 -25.06 9.81 6.74
N THR A 38 -25.76 10.71 6.06
CA THR A 38 -26.55 11.77 6.70
C THR A 38 -27.87 11.30 7.31
N ALA A 39 -28.40 10.16 6.84
CA ALA A 39 -29.58 9.50 7.38
C ALA A 39 -29.28 8.02 7.67
N PRO A 40 -28.48 7.72 8.70
CA PRO A 40 -28.07 6.34 8.99
C PRO A 40 -29.25 5.45 9.35
N ARG A 41 -29.15 4.16 9.01
CA ARG A 41 -30.22 3.16 9.22
C ARG A 41 -29.91 2.34 10.45
N PHE A 42 -30.91 2.24 11.33
CA PHE A 42 -30.84 1.45 12.57
C PHE A 42 -31.43 0.06 12.36
N SER A 43 -30.84 -0.92 13.03
CA SER A 43 -31.33 -2.29 13.05
C SER A 43 -31.09 -2.93 14.43
N TRP A 44 -31.99 -3.85 14.82
CA TRP A 44 -31.87 -4.61 16.06
C TRP A 44 -32.53 -5.97 15.92
N GLN A 45 -32.29 -6.87 16.87
CA GLN A 45 -32.94 -8.17 16.98
C GLN A 45 -33.67 -8.30 18.31
N LEU A 46 -34.85 -8.91 18.28
CA LEU A 46 -35.59 -9.31 19.47
C LEU A 46 -35.36 -10.79 19.74
N GLU A 47 -34.84 -11.13 20.92
CA GLU A 47 -34.59 -12.49 21.35
C GLU A 47 -35.50 -12.83 22.54
N SER A 48 -36.16 -13.98 22.51
CA SER A 48 -36.98 -14.46 23.61
C SER A 48 -36.95 -15.98 23.70
N ALA A 49 -36.91 -16.50 24.91
CA ALA A 49 -37.11 -17.94 25.18
C ALA A 49 -38.56 -18.39 24.97
N GLU A 50 -39.51 -17.45 25.02
CA GLU A 50 -40.95 -17.72 24.79
C GLU A 50 -41.25 -17.68 23.30
N ARG A 51 -41.98 -18.67 22.81
CA ARG A 51 -42.45 -18.73 21.42
C ARG A 51 -43.54 -17.73 21.13
N GLY A 52 -43.54 -17.17 19.92
CA GLY A 52 -44.59 -16.28 19.42
C GLY A 52 -44.52 -14.87 19.96
N VAL A 53 -43.41 -14.48 20.61
CA VAL A 53 -43.12 -13.07 20.93
C VAL A 53 -42.84 -12.33 19.63
N ARG A 54 -43.55 -11.21 19.43
CA ARG A 54 -43.46 -10.36 18.22
C ARG A 54 -43.45 -8.90 18.66
N GLN A 55 -42.62 -8.12 18.01
CA GLN A 55 -42.66 -6.67 18.11
C GLN A 55 -44.00 -6.15 17.55
N THR A 56 -44.59 -5.19 18.24
CA THR A 56 -45.84 -4.50 17.82
C THR A 56 -45.60 -2.98 17.61
N ALA A 57 -44.57 -2.44 18.26
CA ALA A 57 -44.18 -1.06 18.06
C ALA A 57 -42.67 -0.88 18.46
N TYR A 58 -42.07 0.18 18.00
CA TYR A 58 -40.73 0.62 18.44
C TYR A 58 -40.67 2.10 18.66
N GLN A 59 -39.63 2.56 19.40
CA GLN A 59 -39.22 3.95 19.51
C GLN A 59 -37.70 4.00 19.55
N ILE A 60 -37.07 4.73 18.63
CA ILE A 60 -35.65 5.02 18.62
C ILE A 60 -35.42 6.37 19.31
N THR A 61 -34.39 6.45 20.13
CA THR A 61 -33.92 7.71 20.75
C THR A 61 -32.45 7.87 20.42
N VAL A 62 -32.06 9.02 19.87
CA VAL A 62 -30.67 9.40 19.54
C VAL A 62 -30.30 10.64 20.33
N ALA A 63 -29.12 10.64 20.96
CA ALA A 63 -28.63 11.72 21.84
C ALA A 63 -27.12 11.93 21.67
N THR A 64 -26.63 13.05 22.15
CA THR A 64 -25.16 13.30 22.23
C THR A 64 -24.55 12.86 23.57
N ASP A 65 -25.36 12.47 24.53
CA ASP A 65 -24.91 11.92 25.81
C ASP A 65 -25.18 10.42 25.93
N ALA A 66 -24.31 9.69 26.62
CA ALA A 66 -24.38 8.23 26.74
C ALA A 66 -25.58 7.69 27.51
N ALA A 67 -26.26 8.54 28.30
CA ALA A 67 -27.46 8.18 29.04
C ALA A 67 -28.73 8.44 28.23
N CYS A 68 -28.61 9.05 27.05
CA CYS A 68 -29.72 9.49 26.21
C CYS A 68 -30.74 10.35 26.96
N LEU A 69 -30.27 11.25 27.83
CA LEU A 69 -31.11 12.15 28.61
C LEU A 69 -31.52 13.41 27.81
N ASN A 70 -30.67 13.84 26.88
CA ASN A 70 -30.90 14.98 26.02
C ASN A 70 -30.98 14.53 24.56
N PRO A 71 -32.14 13.97 24.13
CA PRO A 71 -32.26 13.45 22.79
C PRO A 71 -32.22 14.56 21.74
N VAL A 72 -31.44 14.36 20.70
CA VAL A 72 -31.44 15.20 19.49
C VAL A 72 -32.57 14.78 18.54
N TRP A 73 -33.02 13.51 18.67
CA TRP A 73 -34.13 12.97 17.90
C TRP A 73 -34.77 11.77 18.61
N THR A 74 -36.07 11.65 18.42
CA THR A 74 -36.85 10.45 18.75
C THR A 74 -37.83 10.17 17.61
N SER A 75 -37.99 8.90 17.26
CA SER A 75 -38.99 8.48 16.27
C SER A 75 -40.44 8.63 16.79
N GLY A 76 -40.62 8.87 18.11
CA GLY A 76 -41.88 8.58 18.77
C GLY A 76 -42.19 7.08 18.74
N LYS A 77 -43.32 6.69 19.31
CA LYS A 77 -43.80 5.31 19.26
C LYS A 77 -44.40 5.03 17.88
N VAL A 78 -43.76 4.17 17.10
CA VAL A 78 -44.19 3.74 15.76
C VAL A 78 -44.80 2.35 15.87
N ALA A 79 -46.06 2.19 15.48
CA ALA A 79 -46.73 0.89 15.45
C ALA A 79 -46.25 0.10 14.21
N SER A 80 -45.24 -0.74 14.40
CA SER A 80 -44.65 -1.58 13.35
C SER A 80 -43.86 -2.75 13.96
N ASP A 81 -43.79 -3.85 13.23
CA ASP A 81 -42.95 -5.00 13.53
C ASP A 81 -41.59 -4.96 12.82
N GLU A 82 -41.33 -3.92 12.02
CA GLU A 82 -40.04 -3.70 11.39
C GLU A 82 -38.95 -3.40 12.43
N SER A 83 -37.79 -4.03 12.24
CA SER A 83 -36.60 -3.88 13.11
C SER A 83 -35.30 -3.74 12.29
N LEU A 84 -35.42 -3.59 10.98
CA LEU A 84 -34.28 -3.49 10.06
C LEU A 84 -34.38 -2.20 9.24
N HIS A 85 -33.24 -1.53 9.06
CA HIS A 85 -33.07 -0.39 8.17
C HIS A 85 -33.99 0.81 8.46
N ILE A 86 -34.29 1.05 9.72
CA ILE A 86 -35.09 2.21 10.12
C ILE A 86 -34.24 3.46 9.98
N CYS A 87 -34.61 4.34 9.04
CA CYS A 87 -33.83 5.54 8.73
C CYS A 87 -33.93 6.57 9.84
N TYR A 88 -32.81 7.22 10.12
CA TYR A 88 -32.78 8.45 10.91
C TYR A 88 -33.55 9.55 10.19
N ALA A 89 -34.46 10.19 10.88
CA ALA A 89 -35.29 11.28 10.37
C ALA A 89 -35.23 12.54 11.26
N GLY A 90 -34.13 12.70 12.00
CA GLY A 90 -33.91 13.86 12.88
C GLY A 90 -33.23 15.03 12.16
N PRO A 91 -32.80 16.04 12.93
CA PRO A 91 -31.99 17.15 12.43
C PRO A 91 -30.70 16.69 11.79
N ALA A 92 -30.11 17.53 10.93
CA ALA A 92 -28.81 17.24 10.30
C ALA A 92 -27.74 16.87 11.34
N LEU A 93 -27.03 15.78 11.07
CA LEU A 93 -25.96 15.31 11.93
C LEU A 93 -24.74 16.23 11.82
N THR A 94 -24.02 16.43 12.92
CA THR A 94 -22.81 17.25 12.98
C THR A 94 -21.58 16.39 12.62
N PRO A 95 -20.62 16.89 11.84
CA PRO A 95 -19.37 16.18 11.54
C PRO A 95 -18.59 15.79 12.80
N SER A 96 -17.85 14.67 12.71
CA SER A 96 -16.93 14.18 13.74
C SER A 96 -17.55 14.12 15.14
N THR A 97 -18.81 13.73 15.21
CA THR A 97 -19.62 13.73 16.43
C THR A 97 -20.13 12.34 16.76
N ARG A 98 -19.98 11.96 18.03
CA ARG A 98 -20.53 10.71 18.54
C ARG A 98 -21.97 10.91 18.98
N TYR A 99 -22.85 10.05 18.48
CA TYR A 99 -24.24 9.93 18.87
C TYR A 99 -24.46 8.60 19.54
N TYR A 100 -25.14 8.61 20.69
CA TYR A 100 -25.61 7.42 21.38
C TYR A 100 -27.06 7.17 21.03
N TRP A 101 -27.43 5.92 20.99
CA TRP A 101 -28.81 5.59 20.69
C TRP A 101 -29.28 4.36 21.45
N LYS A 102 -30.58 4.29 21.65
CA LYS A 102 -31.29 3.17 22.22
C LYS A 102 -32.59 2.95 21.48
N VAL A 103 -33.12 1.73 21.56
CA VAL A 103 -34.44 1.41 21.06
C VAL A 103 -35.29 0.86 22.19
N THR A 104 -36.54 1.30 22.29
CA THR A 104 -37.60 0.72 23.11
C THR A 104 -38.53 -0.02 22.19
N VAL A 105 -38.87 -1.26 22.52
CA VAL A 105 -39.73 -2.14 21.74
C VAL A 105 -40.96 -2.51 22.58
N TRP A 106 -42.12 -2.45 22.03
CA TRP A 106 -43.35 -3.05 22.59
C TRP A 106 -43.58 -4.38 21.91
N ASN A 107 -43.87 -5.42 22.68
CA ASN A 107 -44.17 -6.73 22.15
C ASN A 107 -45.55 -7.21 22.61
N ASN A 108 -46.08 -8.27 21.98
CA ASN A 108 -47.42 -8.81 22.21
C ASN A 108 -47.58 -9.64 23.49
N LYS A 109 -46.52 -9.81 24.29
CA LYS A 109 -46.51 -10.68 25.46
C LYS A 109 -46.16 -9.93 26.76
N THR A 110 -44.96 -9.37 26.86
CA THR A 110 -44.41 -8.77 28.06
C THR A 110 -44.54 -7.26 28.11
N GLY A 111 -45.00 -6.63 27.02
CA GLY A 111 -45.17 -5.19 26.92
C GLY A 111 -43.89 -4.47 26.44
N GLU A 112 -43.43 -3.48 27.19
CA GLU A 112 -42.33 -2.59 26.81
C GLU A 112 -40.97 -3.13 27.29
N GLU A 113 -39.99 -3.15 26.39
CA GLU A 113 -38.58 -3.46 26.66
C GLU A 113 -37.68 -2.40 26.07
N THR A 114 -36.68 -1.96 26.79
CA THR A 114 -35.67 -1.02 26.28
C THR A 114 -34.33 -1.71 26.19
N SER A 115 -33.56 -1.42 25.13
CA SER A 115 -32.21 -1.95 24.95
C SER A 115 -31.30 -1.55 26.12
N THR A 116 -30.59 -2.53 26.67
CA THR A 116 -29.63 -2.33 27.75
C THR A 116 -28.20 -2.10 27.25
N GLU A 117 -27.94 -2.45 25.99
CA GLU A 117 -26.65 -2.23 25.36
C GLU A 117 -26.40 -0.73 25.10
N LYS A 118 -25.17 -0.29 25.39
CA LYS A 118 -24.73 1.06 25.05
C LYS A 118 -24.34 1.07 23.58
N ALA A 119 -25.25 1.51 22.74
CA ALA A 119 -25.02 1.65 21.32
C ALA A 119 -24.67 3.09 20.95
N PHE A 120 -23.76 3.26 20.00
CA PHE A 120 -23.43 4.54 19.44
C PHE A 120 -23.09 4.43 17.95
N PHE A 121 -23.04 5.56 17.28
CA PHE A 121 -22.35 5.75 16.02
C PHE A 121 -21.63 7.09 16.06
N GLU A 122 -20.61 7.22 15.23
CA GLU A 122 -19.86 8.49 15.12
C GLU A 122 -19.81 8.90 13.66
N THR A 123 -20.18 10.14 13.38
CA THR A 123 -20.13 10.68 12.02
C THR A 123 -18.68 10.85 11.56
N GLY A 124 -18.45 10.68 10.28
CA GLY A 124 -17.22 11.02 9.61
C GLY A 124 -17.08 12.53 9.40
N LEU A 125 -16.43 12.92 8.32
CA LEU A 125 -16.17 14.33 8.00
C LEU A 125 -17.40 15.03 7.42
N LEU A 126 -18.36 14.30 6.87
CA LEU A 126 -19.58 14.84 6.24
C LEU A 126 -19.27 16.02 5.32
N SER A 127 -19.98 17.15 5.54
CA SER A 127 -19.81 18.40 4.77
C SER A 127 -18.55 19.20 5.16
N ASP A 128 -17.95 18.94 6.33
CA ASP A 128 -16.72 19.63 6.75
C ASP A 128 -15.53 19.21 5.88
N GLY A 129 -15.59 17.99 5.35
CA GLY A 129 -14.64 17.48 4.38
C GLY A 129 -13.20 17.54 4.87
N TRP A 130 -12.30 17.72 3.94
CA TRP A 130 -10.86 17.65 4.12
C TRP A 130 -10.19 19.02 4.26
N SER A 131 -10.91 20.03 4.73
CA SER A 131 -10.42 21.41 4.84
C SER A 131 -9.01 21.47 5.43
N GLY A 132 -8.08 22.11 4.70
CA GLY A 132 -6.67 22.26 5.05
C GLY A 132 -5.80 21.03 4.77
N ALA A 133 -6.34 19.85 4.51
CA ALA A 133 -5.57 18.67 4.14
C ALA A 133 -5.34 18.65 2.62
N GLN A 134 -4.16 18.18 2.23
CA GLN A 134 -3.76 18.04 0.83
C GLN A 134 -3.30 16.60 0.56
N TRP A 135 -3.60 16.10 -0.65
CA TRP A 135 -2.92 14.92 -1.17
C TRP A 135 -1.45 15.23 -1.35
N ILE A 136 -0.60 14.43 -0.72
CA ILE A 136 0.87 14.57 -0.81
C ILE A 136 1.47 13.35 -1.46
N LYS A 137 2.60 13.55 -2.14
CA LYS A 137 3.47 12.50 -2.70
C LYS A 137 4.89 12.67 -2.22
N ALA A 138 5.65 11.59 -2.26
CA ALA A 138 7.08 11.65 -2.01
C ALA A 138 7.78 12.40 -3.15
N THR A 139 8.79 13.17 -2.79
CA THR A 139 9.73 13.74 -3.75
C THR A 139 11.00 12.93 -3.73
N GLN A 140 11.39 12.41 -4.87
CA GLN A 140 12.73 11.89 -5.06
C GLN A 140 13.68 13.07 -5.28
N ILE A 141 14.60 13.30 -4.36
CA ILE A 141 15.73 14.13 -4.70
C ILE A 141 16.78 13.16 -5.26
N ASN A 142 16.98 13.21 -6.55
CA ASN A 142 18.20 12.69 -7.13
C ASN A 142 19.36 13.49 -6.53
N LYS A 143 20.09 12.91 -5.58
CA LYS A 143 21.24 13.57 -4.91
C LYS A 143 22.29 14.06 -5.90
N ASN A 144 22.23 13.57 -7.13
CA ASN A 144 23.15 13.91 -8.21
C ASN A 144 22.57 14.91 -9.23
N SER A 145 21.26 15.18 -9.23
CA SER A 145 20.68 16.24 -10.04
C SER A 145 20.24 17.41 -9.15
N LYS A 146 20.75 18.60 -9.45
CA LYS A 146 20.25 19.87 -8.89
C LYS A 146 18.91 20.29 -9.55
N ILE A 147 18.23 19.38 -10.24
CA ILE A 147 16.97 19.64 -10.93
C ILE A 147 15.85 19.41 -9.93
N ASN A 148 15.22 20.49 -9.53
CA ASN A 148 13.98 20.47 -8.77
C ASN A 148 12.90 19.81 -9.64
N PRO A 149 12.16 18.76 -9.19
CA PRO A 149 11.08 18.15 -9.98
C PRO A 149 9.96 19.12 -10.37
N GLU A 150 9.90 20.29 -9.72
CA GLU A 150 8.93 21.35 -10.02
C GLU A 150 9.37 22.30 -11.14
N ASP A 151 10.61 22.23 -11.62
CA ASP A 151 11.01 23.00 -12.78
C ASP A 151 10.30 22.46 -14.02
N LYS A 152 9.25 23.14 -14.41
CA LYS A 152 8.27 22.84 -15.46
C LYS A 152 8.82 22.69 -16.90
N LYS A 153 10.11 22.66 -17.08
CA LYS A 153 10.77 22.20 -18.30
C LYS A 153 11.31 20.80 -18.03
N GLN A 154 10.54 19.77 -18.39
CA GLN A 154 11.11 18.45 -18.64
C GLN A 154 12.24 18.64 -19.64
N THR A 155 13.47 18.67 -19.14
CA THR A 155 14.63 18.68 -20.02
C THR A 155 14.65 17.32 -20.70
N LYS A 156 14.64 17.33 -22.04
CA LYS A 156 14.83 16.11 -22.81
C LYS A 156 16.07 15.39 -22.32
N ALA A 157 16.03 14.08 -22.23
CA ALA A 157 17.18 13.31 -21.79
C ALA A 157 18.42 13.63 -22.63
N ARG A 158 19.52 13.84 -21.91
CA ARG A 158 20.85 13.96 -22.49
C ARG A 158 21.76 13.06 -21.67
N MET A 159 21.95 11.83 -22.12
CA MET A 159 22.72 10.84 -21.39
C MET A 159 23.42 9.87 -22.34
N LEU A 160 24.49 9.26 -21.85
CA LEU A 160 25.13 8.09 -22.42
C LEU A 160 25.25 7.03 -21.32
N LEU A 161 24.64 5.86 -21.56
CA LEU A 161 24.73 4.69 -20.71
C LEU A 161 25.57 3.64 -21.43
N GLU A 162 26.67 3.26 -20.82
CA GLU A 162 27.62 2.28 -21.35
C GLU A 162 27.78 1.13 -20.38
N MET A 163 27.95 -0.10 -20.90
CA MET A 163 28.19 -1.29 -20.10
C MET A 163 28.74 -2.42 -20.93
N ASP A 164 29.38 -3.38 -20.27
CA ASP A 164 29.70 -4.67 -20.86
C ASP A 164 28.59 -5.67 -20.54
N VAL A 165 28.11 -6.40 -21.55
CA VAL A 165 27.00 -7.35 -21.44
C VAL A 165 27.40 -8.69 -22.05
N THR A 166 27.08 -9.78 -21.33
CA THR A 166 27.17 -11.13 -21.86
C THR A 166 25.78 -11.77 -21.82
N LEU A 167 25.18 -11.99 -22.99
CA LEU A 167 23.93 -12.73 -23.09
C LEU A 167 24.21 -14.23 -22.93
N THR A 168 23.67 -14.84 -21.88
CA THR A 168 23.82 -16.28 -21.66
C THR A 168 22.63 -17.07 -22.16
N SER A 169 21.44 -16.46 -22.22
CA SER A 169 20.23 -17.02 -22.83
C SER A 169 19.19 -15.94 -23.10
N GLY A 170 18.51 -16.02 -24.23
CA GLY A 170 17.33 -15.22 -24.56
C GLY A 170 17.60 -13.73 -24.75
N ASN A 171 17.47 -12.95 -23.68
CA ASN A 171 17.54 -11.50 -23.73
C ASN A 171 18.50 -10.92 -22.70
N ALA A 172 19.12 -9.78 -23.05
CA ALA A 172 19.67 -8.84 -22.10
C ALA A 172 18.82 -7.56 -22.09
N SER A 173 18.16 -7.29 -20.96
CA SER A 173 17.22 -6.18 -20.83
C SER A 173 17.74 -5.12 -19.89
N VAL A 174 17.82 -3.88 -20.36
CA VAL A 174 18.31 -2.70 -19.66
C VAL A 174 17.19 -1.69 -19.51
N LEU A 175 16.96 -1.23 -18.28
CA LEU A 175 16.04 -0.16 -17.94
C LEU A 175 16.82 1.14 -17.84
N PHE A 176 16.29 2.23 -18.37
CA PHE A 176 16.93 3.55 -18.30
C PHE A 176 15.90 4.68 -18.35
N GLY A 177 16.31 5.88 -17.97
CA GLY A 177 15.43 7.04 -17.91
C GLY A 177 14.24 6.85 -16.98
N ALA A 178 14.37 5.94 -16.00
CA ALA A 178 13.28 5.60 -15.11
C ALA A 178 13.04 6.72 -14.09
N ARG A 179 11.81 7.19 -14.02
CA ARG A 179 11.32 8.05 -12.93
C ARG A 179 10.78 7.21 -11.78
N ASP A 180 10.13 6.11 -12.12
CA ASP A 180 9.57 5.10 -11.25
C ASP A 180 9.33 3.80 -12.05
N ALA A 181 8.79 2.75 -11.42
CA ALA A 181 8.56 1.46 -12.06
C ALA A 181 7.53 1.51 -13.23
N SER A 182 6.65 2.51 -13.23
CA SER A 182 5.59 2.70 -14.23
C SER A 182 5.96 3.65 -15.35
N ASN A 183 7.09 4.36 -15.22
CA ASN A 183 7.58 5.35 -16.19
C ASN A 183 9.05 5.06 -16.48
N VAL A 184 9.30 4.14 -17.40
CA VAL A 184 10.64 3.64 -17.70
C VAL A 184 10.75 3.18 -19.16
N PHE A 185 11.93 3.37 -19.72
CA PHE A 185 12.33 2.80 -21.00
C PHE A 185 13.11 1.51 -20.75
N MET A 186 12.78 0.45 -21.46
CA MET A 186 13.49 -0.82 -21.38
C MET A 186 13.83 -1.32 -22.77
N TRP A 187 15.10 -1.41 -23.07
CA TRP A 187 15.62 -2.01 -24.30
C TRP A 187 16.16 -3.40 -24.03
N SER A 188 15.81 -4.33 -24.89
CA SER A 188 16.31 -5.70 -24.81
C SER A 188 17.06 -6.06 -26.09
N VAL A 189 18.30 -6.53 -25.97
CA VAL A 189 18.97 -7.27 -27.03
C VAL A 189 18.38 -8.68 -27.00
N ASN A 190 17.55 -9.00 -28.00
CA ASN A 190 16.72 -10.19 -28.02
C ASN A 190 17.27 -11.24 -29.00
N THR A 191 17.54 -12.44 -28.50
CA THR A 191 18.02 -13.59 -29.27
C THR A 191 17.18 -14.84 -29.09
N LEU A 192 15.92 -14.70 -28.60
CA LEU A 192 15.01 -15.81 -28.32
C LEU A 192 14.83 -16.72 -29.56
N ASP A 193 14.59 -18.01 -29.31
CA ASP A 193 14.49 -19.02 -30.38
C ASP A 193 13.30 -18.80 -31.31
N ASN A 194 12.21 -18.25 -30.81
CA ASN A 194 11.02 -17.92 -31.59
C ASN A 194 11.20 -16.73 -32.54
N GLU A 195 12.26 -15.95 -32.40
CA GLU A 195 12.58 -14.87 -33.33
C GLU A 195 13.40 -15.40 -34.51
N LYS A 196 13.18 -14.87 -35.72
CA LYS A 196 13.92 -15.29 -36.93
C LYS A 196 15.37 -14.82 -36.91
N GLU A 197 15.60 -13.64 -36.37
CA GLU A 197 16.89 -12.96 -36.28
C GLU A 197 16.98 -12.18 -34.97
N PRO A 198 18.18 -11.77 -34.51
CA PRO A 198 18.28 -10.93 -33.33
C PRO A 198 17.67 -9.56 -33.58
N LEU A 199 17.08 -8.98 -32.54
CA LEU A 199 16.43 -7.67 -32.61
C LEU A 199 16.65 -6.86 -31.35
N ILE A 200 16.50 -5.53 -31.47
CA ILE A 200 16.29 -4.66 -30.32
C ILE A 200 14.80 -4.56 -30.08
N ARG A 201 14.35 -5.08 -28.94
CA ARG A 201 12.96 -4.92 -28.47
C ARG A 201 12.88 -3.76 -27.52
N ARG A 202 12.04 -2.79 -27.85
CA ARG A 202 11.81 -1.61 -27.04
C ARG A 202 10.50 -1.73 -26.31
N HIS A 203 10.53 -1.64 -25.00
CA HIS A 203 9.38 -1.52 -24.13
C HIS A 203 9.41 -0.14 -23.47
N ILE A 204 8.35 0.63 -23.69
CA ILE A 204 8.19 1.96 -23.09
C ILE A 204 6.99 1.88 -22.18
N TYR A 205 7.22 2.02 -20.89
CA TYR A 205 6.17 2.14 -19.89
C TYR A 205 5.90 3.63 -19.65
N ASP A 206 4.71 4.07 -20.02
CA ASP A 206 4.21 5.40 -19.74
C ASP A 206 2.96 5.26 -18.88
N ARG A 207 3.08 5.64 -17.62
CA ARG A 207 2.02 5.47 -16.62
C ARG A 207 1.49 4.02 -16.59
N GLY A 208 2.41 3.06 -16.58
CA GLY A 208 2.14 1.62 -16.59
C GLY A 208 1.64 1.04 -17.91
N ARG A 209 1.30 1.87 -18.88
CA ARG A 209 0.89 1.39 -20.22
C ARG A 209 2.12 1.02 -21.03
N LEU A 210 2.17 -0.24 -21.42
CA LEU A 210 3.25 -0.76 -22.24
C LEU A 210 3.04 -0.42 -23.72
N GLN A 211 4.04 0.21 -24.33
CA GLN A 211 4.22 0.32 -25.77
C GLN A 211 5.41 -0.55 -26.16
N SER A 212 5.27 -1.42 -27.15
CA SER A 212 6.34 -2.30 -27.60
C SER A 212 6.58 -2.11 -29.10
N SER A 213 7.85 -2.12 -29.50
CA SER A 213 8.27 -2.12 -30.89
C SER A 213 9.62 -2.79 -31.06
N ASP A 214 9.86 -3.39 -32.22
CA ASP A 214 11.04 -4.18 -32.53
C ASP A 214 11.83 -3.58 -33.70
N THR A 215 13.16 -3.63 -33.60
CA THR A 215 14.08 -3.33 -34.71
C THR A 215 14.95 -4.56 -34.99
N PRO A 216 14.80 -5.25 -36.14
CA PRO A 216 15.70 -6.34 -36.53
C PRO A 216 17.14 -5.84 -36.71
N ILE A 217 18.09 -6.59 -36.16
CA ILE A 217 19.53 -6.28 -36.25
C ILE A 217 20.34 -7.37 -36.92
N GLY A 218 19.68 -8.34 -37.56
CA GLY A 218 20.31 -9.48 -38.25
C GLY A 218 21.27 -9.11 -39.35
N LYS A 219 21.16 -7.89 -39.91
CA LYS A 219 22.14 -7.37 -40.88
C LYS A 219 23.50 -7.01 -40.27
N PHE A 220 23.57 -6.88 -38.94
CA PHE A 220 24.80 -6.53 -38.25
C PHE A 220 25.36 -7.71 -37.45
N PHE A 221 24.49 -8.51 -36.83
CA PHE A 221 24.85 -9.61 -35.93
C PHE A 221 23.94 -10.82 -36.15
N THR A 222 24.48 -12.01 -36.09
CA THR A 222 23.69 -13.24 -35.92
C THR A 222 23.45 -13.52 -34.43
N LYS A 223 22.52 -14.43 -34.10
CA LYS A 223 22.33 -14.85 -32.70
C LYS A 223 23.60 -15.44 -32.09
N SER A 224 24.34 -16.21 -32.87
CA SER A 224 25.62 -16.84 -32.44
C SER A 224 26.75 -15.82 -32.22
N ASP A 225 26.67 -14.64 -32.87
CA ASP A 225 27.61 -13.57 -32.60
C ASP A 225 27.37 -12.95 -31.21
N LEU A 226 26.11 -12.86 -30.80
CA LEU A 226 25.69 -12.20 -29.56
C LEU A 226 25.69 -13.11 -28.33
N LEU A 227 25.43 -14.42 -28.50
CA LEU A 227 25.31 -15.35 -27.38
C LEU A 227 26.66 -15.80 -26.83
N ASN A 228 26.80 -15.85 -25.50
CA ASN A 228 27.96 -16.34 -24.75
C ASN A 228 29.28 -15.60 -25.06
N LYS A 229 29.17 -14.38 -25.53
CA LYS A 229 30.30 -13.47 -25.74
C LYS A 229 30.00 -12.15 -25.04
N GLU A 230 31.05 -11.49 -24.59
CA GLU A 230 30.95 -10.15 -24.01
C GLU A 230 30.92 -9.12 -25.13
N HIS A 231 29.98 -8.19 -25.03
CA HIS A 231 29.77 -7.09 -25.95
C HIS A 231 29.71 -5.76 -25.18
N HIS A 232 30.18 -4.71 -25.79
CA HIS A 232 30.00 -3.37 -25.27
C HIS A 232 28.70 -2.78 -25.80
N LEU A 233 27.72 -2.57 -24.89
CA LEU A 233 26.43 -1.95 -25.16
C LEU A 233 26.48 -0.48 -24.77
N ALA A 234 26.07 0.41 -25.69
CA ALA A 234 25.91 1.83 -25.40
C ALA A 234 24.53 2.33 -25.85
N ILE A 235 23.86 3.09 -24.98
CA ILE A 235 22.57 3.75 -25.25
C ILE A 235 22.79 5.25 -25.05
N GLU A 236 22.73 6.00 -26.15
CA GLU A 236 22.84 7.45 -26.17
C GLU A 236 21.45 8.06 -26.33
N ALA A 237 21.05 8.96 -25.46
CA ALA A 237 19.84 9.76 -25.60
C ALA A 237 20.20 11.24 -25.70
N LYS A 238 19.81 11.89 -26.79
CA LYS A 238 20.06 13.31 -27.02
C LYS A 238 18.96 13.92 -27.88
N ASP A 239 18.40 15.04 -27.43
CA ASP A 239 17.42 15.84 -28.15
C ASP A 239 16.18 15.06 -28.65
N GLY A 240 15.75 14.06 -27.86
CA GLY A 240 14.61 13.19 -28.16
C GLY A 240 14.94 12.04 -29.13
N VAL A 241 16.21 11.81 -29.42
CA VAL A 241 16.67 10.66 -30.20
C VAL A 241 17.44 9.71 -29.29
N VAL A 242 17.09 8.42 -29.32
CA VAL A 242 17.80 7.35 -28.62
C VAL A 242 18.49 6.49 -29.66
N LYS A 243 19.80 6.33 -29.52
CA LYS A 243 20.64 5.48 -30.38
C LYS A 243 21.22 4.35 -29.54
N THR A 244 21.17 3.12 -30.07
CA THR A 244 21.72 1.94 -29.43
C THR A 244 22.88 1.39 -30.26
N TYR A 245 23.99 1.16 -29.61
CA TYR A 245 25.21 0.64 -30.22
C TYR A 245 25.60 -0.68 -29.54
N ILE A 246 26.03 -1.64 -30.36
CA ILE A 246 26.70 -2.86 -29.90
C ILE A 246 28.10 -2.88 -30.54
N ASP A 247 29.15 -2.96 -29.73
CA ASP A 247 30.55 -2.92 -30.18
C ASP A 247 30.83 -1.73 -31.12
N LYS A 248 30.28 -0.56 -30.76
CA LYS A 248 30.36 0.71 -31.53
C LYS A 248 29.57 0.70 -32.86
N VAL A 249 28.88 -0.37 -33.20
CA VAL A 249 28.00 -0.43 -34.38
C VAL A 249 26.64 0.14 -34.00
N LEU A 250 26.16 1.17 -34.68
CA LEU A 250 24.80 1.70 -34.51
C LEU A 250 23.78 0.69 -35.03
N VAL A 251 23.05 0.04 -34.13
CA VAL A 251 22.09 -1.02 -34.45
C VAL A 251 20.62 -0.56 -34.40
N ASP A 252 20.31 0.47 -33.61
CA ASP A 252 18.95 0.99 -33.45
C ASP A 252 18.92 2.51 -33.29
N THR A 253 17.86 3.14 -33.81
CA THR A 253 17.55 4.55 -33.60
C THR A 253 16.06 4.70 -33.33
N TYR A 254 15.72 5.31 -32.21
CA TYR A 254 14.34 5.59 -31.80
C TYR A 254 14.16 7.09 -31.60
N THR A 255 13.03 7.64 -32.06
CA THR A 255 12.67 9.04 -31.83
C THR A 255 11.54 9.11 -30.81
N ASP A 256 11.83 9.72 -29.65
CA ASP A 256 10.86 10.00 -28.60
C ASP A 256 10.06 11.28 -28.94
N THR A 257 9.04 11.12 -29.75
CA THR A 257 8.19 12.22 -30.24
C THR A 257 7.47 12.95 -29.13
N ASP A 258 7.10 12.22 -28.08
CA ASP A 258 6.30 12.72 -26.96
C ASP A 258 7.16 13.30 -25.83
N SER A 259 8.49 13.29 -26.00
CA SER A 259 9.45 13.77 -24.98
C SER A 259 9.24 13.10 -23.60
N LYS A 260 8.96 11.81 -23.59
CA LYS A 260 8.72 11.03 -22.36
C LYS A 260 10.00 10.67 -21.64
N LEU A 261 11.10 10.51 -22.37
CA LEU A 261 12.39 10.16 -21.82
C LEU A 261 13.04 11.36 -21.13
N SER A 262 13.41 11.16 -19.89
CA SER A 262 14.19 12.10 -19.07
C SER A 262 15.45 11.43 -18.56
N ASN A 263 16.42 12.19 -18.08
CA ASN A 263 17.48 11.63 -17.23
C ASN A 263 16.83 10.99 -16.01
N GLY A 264 17.27 9.78 -15.65
CA GLY A 264 16.65 9.02 -14.57
C GLY A 264 17.50 7.83 -14.16
N TYR A 265 16.91 6.99 -13.34
CA TYR A 265 17.56 5.78 -12.83
C TYR A 265 17.69 4.73 -13.92
N ILE A 266 18.62 3.78 -13.68
CA ILE A 266 18.82 2.62 -14.52
C ILE A 266 18.57 1.32 -13.73
N GLY A 267 18.39 0.22 -14.45
CA GLY A 267 18.22 -1.10 -13.89
C GLY A 267 18.31 -2.20 -14.92
N PHE A 268 18.04 -3.42 -14.50
CA PHE A 268 18.12 -4.61 -15.33
C PHE A 268 16.91 -5.50 -15.10
N ARG A 269 16.56 -6.28 -16.11
CA ARG A 269 15.45 -7.24 -16.01
C ARG A 269 15.88 -8.61 -16.53
N ALA A 270 15.39 -9.64 -15.88
CA ALA A 270 15.36 -11.01 -16.38
C ALA A 270 13.95 -11.58 -16.28
N PHE A 271 13.57 -12.47 -17.17
CA PHE A 271 12.27 -13.13 -17.16
C PHE A 271 12.41 -14.63 -17.35
N ARG A 272 11.62 -15.42 -16.62
CA ARG A 272 11.49 -16.86 -16.82
C ARG A 272 10.02 -17.25 -16.82
N GLY A 273 9.56 -17.86 -17.91
CA GLY A 273 8.19 -18.36 -18.07
C GLY A 273 8.08 -19.16 -19.36
N ASN A 274 6.94 -19.77 -19.62
CA ASN A 274 6.55 -20.60 -20.77
C ASN A 274 7.53 -20.57 -21.96
N ASN A 275 8.60 -21.37 -21.90
CA ASN A 275 9.66 -21.47 -22.92
C ASN A 275 10.56 -20.23 -23.09
N THR A 276 10.46 -19.25 -22.22
CA THR A 276 11.33 -18.08 -22.23
C THR A 276 12.23 -18.10 -20.99
N ASN A 277 13.54 -18.02 -21.22
CA ASN A 277 14.52 -17.88 -20.16
C ASN A 277 15.50 -16.76 -20.55
N GLU A 278 15.38 -15.62 -19.88
CA GLU A 278 16.24 -14.46 -20.10
C GLU A 278 17.34 -14.46 -19.05
N THR A 279 18.59 -14.59 -19.49
CA THR A 279 19.74 -14.50 -18.59
C THR A 279 20.88 -13.74 -19.23
N ALA A 280 21.46 -12.81 -18.49
CA ALA A 280 22.59 -12.03 -18.92
C ALA A 280 23.47 -11.63 -17.74
N MET A 281 24.74 -11.37 -18.01
CA MET A 281 25.67 -10.78 -17.06
C MET A 281 26.01 -9.36 -17.50
N PHE A 282 26.11 -8.44 -16.53
CA PHE A 282 26.42 -7.02 -16.74
C PHE A 282 27.64 -6.62 -15.92
N ASP A 283 28.45 -5.72 -16.48
CA ASP A 283 29.65 -5.20 -15.86
C ASP A 283 30.01 -3.82 -16.41
N ASN A 284 30.97 -3.14 -15.77
CA ASN A 284 31.55 -1.86 -16.21
C ASN A 284 30.51 -0.79 -16.59
N ILE A 285 29.48 -0.64 -15.76
CA ILE A 285 28.34 0.25 -16.02
C ILE A 285 28.76 1.68 -15.77
N VAL A 286 28.60 2.55 -16.78
CA VAL A 286 28.84 3.99 -16.70
C VAL A 286 27.63 4.75 -17.21
N LEU A 287 27.07 5.63 -16.38
CA LEU A 287 26.03 6.59 -16.80
C LEU A 287 26.63 8.00 -16.76
N THR A 288 26.66 8.62 -17.93
CA THR A 288 27.08 10.01 -18.10
C THR A 288 25.85 10.85 -18.46
N GLU A 289 25.61 11.92 -17.70
CA GLU A 289 24.61 12.94 -18.04
C GLU A 289 25.29 14.17 -18.62
N TYR A 290 24.59 14.85 -19.53
CA TYR A 290 25.05 16.06 -20.17
C TYR A 290 24.16 17.24 -19.78
N GLU A 291 24.77 18.30 -19.27
CA GLU A 291 24.09 19.55 -18.91
C GLU A 291 24.47 20.65 -19.90
N GLN A 292 23.47 21.31 -20.48
CA GLN A 292 23.72 22.48 -21.35
C GLN A 292 23.92 23.72 -20.50
N LYS A 293 25.09 24.32 -20.55
CA LYS A 293 25.43 25.60 -19.91
C LYS A 293 25.80 26.66 -20.94
N GLY A 294 24.78 27.44 -21.36
CA GLY A 294 24.94 28.35 -22.50
C GLY A 294 25.23 27.57 -23.78
N ASP A 295 26.31 27.91 -24.49
CA ASP A 295 26.75 27.23 -25.71
C ASP A 295 27.63 25.99 -25.46
N LYS A 296 27.93 25.68 -24.21
CA LYS A 296 28.77 24.52 -23.84
C LYS A 296 27.94 23.40 -23.22
N GLU A 297 28.26 22.18 -23.61
CA GLU A 297 27.75 20.97 -22.99
C GLU A 297 28.81 20.42 -22.01
N GLU A 298 28.42 20.23 -20.75
CA GLU A 298 29.27 19.62 -19.73
C GLU A 298 28.83 18.18 -19.48
N ALA A 299 29.76 17.25 -19.57
CA ALA A 299 29.56 15.84 -19.25
C ALA A 299 29.83 15.58 -17.76
N LYS A 300 28.94 14.84 -17.11
CA LYS A 300 29.09 14.42 -15.71
C LYS A 300 28.80 12.93 -15.60
N VAL A 301 29.79 12.16 -15.13
CA VAL A 301 29.55 10.77 -14.75
C VAL A 301 28.74 10.76 -13.45
N VAL A 302 27.51 10.25 -13.51
CA VAL A 302 26.58 10.18 -12.37
C VAL A 302 26.52 8.81 -11.73
N LEU A 303 26.93 7.76 -12.47
CA LEU A 303 27.07 6.39 -11.97
C LEU A 303 28.30 5.74 -12.59
N LYS A 304 29.04 5.00 -11.77
CA LYS A 304 30.06 4.04 -12.20
C LYS A 304 30.01 2.83 -11.28
N GLU A 305 29.82 1.65 -11.86
CA GLU A 305 29.71 0.38 -11.13
C GLU A 305 30.45 -0.72 -11.88
N ASP A 306 31.40 -1.35 -11.20
CA ASP A 306 32.21 -2.46 -11.70
C ASP A 306 32.08 -3.72 -10.83
N PHE A 307 31.17 -3.70 -9.85
CA PHE A 307 30.85 -4.77 -8.90
C PHE A 307 32.05 -5.31 -8.08
N GLU A 308 33.21 -4.70 -8.17
CA GLU A 308 34.41 -5.13 -7.44
C GLU A 308 34.32 -4.79 -5.94
N LYS A 309 33.46 -3.84 -5.56
CA LYS A 309 33.22 -3.46 -4.17
C LYS A 309 32.11 -4.30 -3.54
N PRO A 310 32.14 -4.51 -2.20
CA PRO A 310 31.08 -5.20 -1.49
C PRO A 310 29.71 -4.52 -1.57
N GLN A 311 29.68 -3.19 -1.71
CA GLN A 311 28.46 -2.38 -1.81
C GLN A 311 28.25 -1.97 -3.26
N SER A 312 27.17 -2.48 -3.85
CA SER A 312 26.73 -2.15 -5.21
C SER A 312 25.81 -0.93 -5.23
N ALA A 313 25.80 -0.23 -6.35
CA ALA A 313 24.82 0.80 -6.67
C ALA A 313 23.42 0.22 -7.00
N PHE A 314 23.29 -1.08 -7.08
CA PHE A 314 22.06 -1.80 -7.43
C PHE A 314 21.58 -2.68 -6.28
N GLU A 315 20.26 -2.81 -6.12
CA GLU A 315 19.63 -3.74 -5.19
C GLU A 315 19.14 -4.99 -5.92
N GLY A 316 19.56 -6.15 -5.41
CA GLY A 316 19.21 -7.44 -6.00
C GLY A 316 20.27 -7.96 -6.96
N GLY A 317 19.92 -9.02 -7.68
CA GLY A 317 20.85 -9.74 -8.54
C GLY A 317 21.83 -10.62 -7.77
N GLU A 318 22.55 -11.41 -8.51
CA GLU A 318 23.63 -12.24 -7.97
C GLU A 318 24.97 -11.73 -8.52
N ILE A 319 25.91 -11.41 -7.64
CA ILE A 319 27.25 -11.09 -8.08
C ILE A 319 28.05 -12.39 -8.20
N VAL A 320 28.46 -12.70 -9.43
CA VAL A 320 29.26 -13.90 -9.75
C VAL A 320 30.67 -13.50 -10.15
N SER A 321 31.65 -14.39 -9.92
CA SER A 321 33.02 -14.19 -10.40
C SER A 321 33.25 -15.03 -11.66
N VAL A 322 33.65 -14.37 -12.74
CA VAL A 322 33.96 -14.99 -14.03
C VAL A 322 35.37 -14.57 -14.44
N GLY A 323 36.29 -15.52 -14.51
CA GLY A 323 37.68 -15.24 -14.86
C GLY A 323 38.41 -14.30 -13.88
N GLY A 324 37.96 -14.22 -12.63
CA GLY A 324 38.52 -13.31 -11.61
C GLY A 324 37.87 -11.92 -11.57
N ASN A 325 36.98 -11.59 -12.51
CA ASN A 325 36.19 -10.35 -12.56
C ASN A 325 34.78 -10.59 -12.01
N ARG A 326 34.21 -9.62 -11.29
CA ARG A 326 32.88 -9.71 -10.68
C ARG A 326 31.85 -9.05 -11.57
N LYS A 327 30.73 -9.75 -11.79
CA LYS A 327 29.65 -9.31 -12.68
C LYS A 327 28.30 -9.48 -12.03
N LEU A 328 27.37 -8.59 -12.36
CA LEU A 328 25.96 -8.76 -12.01
C LEU A 328 25.35 -9.85 -12.91
N ASN A 329 24.96 -10.97 -12.34
CA ASN A 329 24.27 -12.03 -13.03
C ASN A 329 22.77 -11.88 -12.86
N MET A 330 22.07 -11.67 -13.96
CA MET A 330 20.62 -11.53 -14.00
C MET A 330 19.98 -12.87 -14.39
N VAL A 331 19.34 -13.50 -13.40
CA VAL A 331 18.61 -14.76 -13.56
C VAL A 331 17.30 -14.67 -12.79
N SER A 332 16.17 -14.95 -13.42
CA SER A 332 14.89 -15.08 -12.75
C SER A 332 14.62 -16.53 -12.34
N GLY A 333 14.15 -16.75 -11.13
CA GLY A 333 13.63 -18.04 -10.67
C GLY A 333 12.30 -18.39 -11.34
N SER A 334 11.40 -17.40 -11.47
CA SER A 334 10.13 -17.48 -12.18
C SER A 334 9.59 -16.07 -12.40
N GLY A 335 8.88 -15.85 -13.53
CA GLY A 335 8.27 -14.57 -13.85
C GLY A 335 9.26 -13.42 -14.10
N ASP A 336 8.82 -12.22 -13.86
CA ASP A 336 9.57 -10.97 -14.02
C ASP A 336 10.46 -10.71 -12.79
N TYR A 337 11.74 -10.46 -13.02
CA TYR A 337 12.70 -10.11 -11.98
C TYR A 337 13.49 -8.87 -12.40
N ARG A 338 13.48 -7.84 -11.55
CA ARG A 338 14.16 -6.58 -11.81
C ARG A 338 15.19 -6.27 -10.74
N VAL A 339 16.31 -5.77 -11.17
CA VAL A 339 17.38 -5.20 -10.34
C VAL A 339 17.41 -3.72 -10.62
N LEU A 340 17.26 -2.91 -9.59
CA LEU A 340 17.11 -1.47 -9.72
C LEU A 340 18.25 -0.74 -9.00
N GLN A 341 18.54 0.44 -9.47
CA GLN A 341 19.46 1.36 -8.79
C GLN A 341 18.93 1.66 -7.38
N VAL A 342 19.79 1.64 -6.37
CA VAL A 342 19.42 1.72 -4.93
C VAL A 342 18.48 2.90 -4.62
N ASP A 343 18.69 4.05 -5.24
CA ASP A 343 17.89 5.25 -4.98
C ASP A 343 16.50 5.21 -5.65
N MET A 344 16.24 4.26 -6.57
CA MET A 344 14.98 4.09 -7.26
C MET A 344 14.00 3.18 -6.49
N SER A 345 14.53 2.27 -5.70
CA SER A 345 13.72 1.28 -4.97
C SER A 345 13.33 1.82 -3.59
N GLY A 346 12.11 1.50 -3.21
CA GLY A 346 11.57 1.79 -1.88
C GLY A 346 10.14 2.31 -1.92
N VAL A 347 9.36 1.84 -0.98
CA VAL A 347 7.99 2.26 -0.78
C VAL A 347 7.97 3.60 -0.04
N PRO A 348 7.26 4.62 -0.55
CA PRO A 348 7.19 5.92 0.10
C PRO A 348 6.74 5.87 1.55
N MET A 349 7.52 6.49 2.40
CA MET A 349 7.23 6.74 3.81
C MET A 349 6.96 8.23 3.99
N PHE A 350 5.87 8.58 4.66
CA PHE A 350 5.47 9.94 4.98
C PHE A 350 5.48 10.13 6.49
N ARG A 351 6.00 11.26 6.97
CA ARG A 351 6.15 11.52 8.40
C ARG A 351 5.88 12.97 8.76
N LYS A 352 5.26 13.18 9.93
CA LYS A 352 5.15 14.51 10.59
C LYS A 352 5.25 14.36 12.09
N GLU A 353 6.01 15.21 12.74
CA GLU A 353 5.92 15.42 14.17
C GLU A 353 4.98 16.58 14.49
N PHE A 354 4.30 16.47 15.60
CA PHE A 354 3.42 17.51 16.11
C PHE A 354 3.33 17.46 17.63
N LYS A 355 2.95 18.58 18.23
CA LYS A 355 2.86 18.71 19.68
C LYS A 355 1.42 18.89 20.12
N ALA A 356 0.86 17.92 20.84
CA ALA A 356 -0.42 18.08 21.51
C ALA A 356 -0.25 18.98 22.75
N LYS A 357 -0.87 20.14 22.73
CA LYS A 357 -0.61 21.21 23.72
C LYS A 357 -1.20 20.92 25.09
N LYS A 358 -2.31 20.16 25.14
CA LYS A 358 -3.09 19.91 26.33
C LYS A 358 -3.36 18.42 26.53
N LYS A 359 -4.02 18.05 27.62
CA LYS A 359 -4.47 16.68 27.86
C LYS A 359 -5.58 16.33 26.86
N ILE A 360 -5.36 15.24 26.12
CA ILE A 360 -6.28 14.75 25.09
C ILE A 360 -7.46 14.04 25.76
N ALA A 361 -8.67 14.40 25.38
CA ALA A 361 -9.90 13.72 25.76
C ALA A 361 -10.28 12.65 24.72
N SER A 362 -10.15 12.97 23.43
CA SER A 362 -10.34 12.03 22.35
C SER A 362 -9.60 12.49 21.09
N ALA A 363 -9.20 11.53 20.25
CA ALA A 363 -8.56 11.83 18.98
C ALA A 363 -9.02 10.86 17.88
N ARG A 364 -9.24 11.41 16.69
CA ARG A 364 -9.59 10.64 15.49
C ARG A 364 -8.61 10.97 14.38
N ILE A 365 -8.24 9.94 13.60
CA ILE A 365 -7.56 10.14 12.35
C ILE A 365 -8.45 9.64 11.21
N TYR A 366 -8.61 10.49 10.22
CA TYR A 366 -9.24 10.21 8.94
C TYR A 366 -8.12 10.12 7.92
N SER A 367 -8.00 9.02 7.17
CA SER A 367 -6.86 8.80 6.27
C SER A 367 -7.23 7.99 5.04
N SER A 368 -6.57 8.29 3.93
CA SER A 368 -6.69 7.60 2.67
C SER A 368 -5.36 7.56 1.93
N ALA A 369 -5.25 6.69 0.94
CA ALA A 369 -4.10 6.66 0.05
C ALA A 369 -4.51 6.45 -1.41
N LEU A 370 -3.70 6.95 -2.31
CA LEU A 370 -3.66 6.50 -3.70
C LEU A 370 -2.60 5.38 -3.73
N GLY A 371 -3.05 4.17 -3.46
CA GLY A 371 -2.23 3.01 -3.18
C GLY A 371 -2.80 2.20 -2.01
N VAL A 372 -2.00 1.32 -1.42
CA VAL A 372 -2.30 0.60 -0.17
C VAL A 372 -1.36 1.09 0.91
N TYR A 373 -1.87 1.34 2.13
CA TYR A 373 -1.05 1.99 3.15
C TYR A 373 -1.12 1.34 4.53
N ASP A 374 -0.04 1.51 5.28
CA ASP A 374 -0.02 1.34 6.73
C ASP A 374 0.17 2.68 7.44
N LEU A 375 -0.46 2.80 8.60
CA LEU A 375 -0.49 4.01 9.41
C LEU A 375 0.11 3.74 10.79
N PHE A 376 0.92 4.67 11.30
CA PHE A 376 1.61 4.55 12.56
C PHE A 376 1.48 5.83 13.39
N ILE A 377 1.30 5.67 14.70
CA ILE A 377 1.35 6.74 15.70
C ILE A 377 2.36 6.36 16.76
N ASN A 378 3.36 7.20 17.01
CA ASN A 378 4.37 7.02 18.05
C ASN A 378 5.08 5.65 18.04
N GLY A 379 5.27 5.07 16.84
CA GLY A 379 5.90 3.76 16.66
C GLY A 379 4.95 2.57 16.72
N GLN A 380 3.64 2.79 16.90
CA GLN A 380 2.64 1.73 16.92
C GLN A 380 1.79 1.76 15.65
N ARG A 381 1.58 0.60 15.02
CA ARG A 381 0.65 0.45 13.89
C ARG A 381 -0.77 0.77 14.36
N VAL A 382 -1.50 1.54 13.58
CA VAL A 382 -2.88 1.92 13.88
C VAL A 382 -3.83 0.81 13.45
N GLY A 383 -4.75 0.45 14.34
CA GLY A 383 -5.78 -0.55 14.09
C GLY A 383 -7.03 -0.30 14.92
N ASN A 384 -8.01 -1.16 14.79
CA ASN A 384 -9.28 -1.12 15.50
C ASN A 384 -9.18 -1.87 16.84
N LYS A 385 -9.47 -1.20 17.95
CA LYS A 385 -9.56 -1.82 19.28
C LYS A 385 -10.90 -2.54 19.39
N MET A 386 -10.85 -3.84 19.57
CA MET A 386 -12.01 -4.70 19.74
C MET A 386 -12.51 -4.68 21.18
N GLU A 387 -13.73 -5.19 21.42
CA GLU A 387 -14.34 -5.26 22.77
C GLU A 387 -13.53 -6.15 23.74
N ASP A 388 -12.85 -7.18 23.22
CA ASP A 388 -11.96 -8.04 24.00
C ASP A 388 -10.59 -7.40 24.29
N GLY A 389 -10.39 -6.16 23.89
CA GLY A 389 -9.15 -5.39 24.05
C GLY A 389 -8.07 -5.71 23.01
N SER A 390 -8.28 -6.66 22.11
CA SER A 390 -7.37 -6.94 21.02
C SER A 390 -7.35 -5.81 19.99
N ILE A 391 -6.26 -5.70 19.24
CA ILE A 391 -6.16 -4.76 18.12
C ILE A 391 -6.25 -5.57 16.83
N ARG A 392 -7.17 -5.19 15.96
CA ARG A 392 -7.27 -5.72 14.59
C ARG A 392 -6.86 -4.66 13.59
N TYR A 393 -6.04 -5.08 12.64
CA TYR A 393 -5.54 -4.20 11.58
C TYR A 393 -6.36 -4.41 10.33
N ASP A 394 -6.73 -3.30 9.70
CA ASP A 394 -7.34 -3.32 8.38
C ASP A 394 -6.21 -3.48 7.35
N GLU A 395 -6.28 -4.54 6.59
CA GLU A 395 -5.37 -4.80 5.48
C GLU A 395 -5.95 -4.23 4.17
N LEU A 396 -5.12 -4.02 3.15
CA LEU A 396 -5.51 -3.53 1.83
C LEU A 396 -6.26 -2.18 1.82
N LYS A 397 -6.17 -1.40 2.91
CA LYS A 397 -6.80 -0.06 2.97
C LYS A 397 -6.14 0.93 2.00
N PRO A 398 -6.88 1.83 1.33
CA PRO A 398 -8.28 2.20 1.60
C PRO A 398 -9.32 1.32 0.91
N GLU A 399 -8.98 0.15 0.38
CA GLU A 399 -9.79 -0.70 -0.47
C GLU A 399 -9.85 -0.17 -1.92
N TRP A 400 -10.36 -1.02 -2.82
CA TRP A 400 -10.50 -0.63 -4.21
C TRP A 400 -11.76 0.20 -4.47
N THR A 401 -11.62 1.19 -5.33
CA THR A 401 -12.73 1.97 -5.91
C THR A 401 -12.41 2.30 -7.36
N ASP A 402 -13.36 2.86 -8.07
CA ASP A 402 -13.07 3.59 -9.30
C ASP A 402 -12.43 4.93 -8.94
N PHE A 403 -11.10 4.97 -8.87
CA PHE A 403 -10.35 6.17 -8.48
C PHE A 403 -10.52 7.35 -9.45
N SER A 404 -11.14 7.15 -10.60
CA SER A 404 -11.54 8.27 -11.46
C SER A 404 -12.71 9.07 -10.86
N LYS A 405 -13.45 8.49 -9.90
CA LYS A 405 -14.64 9.06 -9.28
C LYS A 405 -14.50 9.23 -7.78
N THR A 406 -14.07 8.16 -7.08
CA THR A 406 -14.07 8.13 -5.62
C THR A 406 -12.83 7.44 -5.08
N ALA A 407 -12.44 7.79 -3.85
CA ALA A 407 -11.54 7.00 -3.02
C ALA A 407 -12.14 6.87 -1.63
N HIS A 408 -11.98 5.70 -1.01
CA HIS A 408 -12.41 5.50 0.35
C HIS A 408 -11.43 6.11 1.36
N TYR A 409 -11.93 6.55 2.50
CA TYR A 409 -11.09 6.83 3.65
C TYR A 409 -11.52 6.01 4.88
N GLN A 410 -10.58 5.71 5.76
CA GLN A 410 -10.82 5.04 7.03
C GLN A 410 -10.74 6.04 8.17
N THR A 411 -11.48 5.73 9.25
CA THR A 411 -11.46 6.49 10.51
C THR A 411 -11.00 5.58 11.64
N TYR A 412 -10.00 6.05 12.43
CA TYR A 412 -9.51 5.32 13.58
C TYR A 412 -9.55 6.17 14.85
N ASP A 413 -9.90 5.52 15.96
CA ASP A 413 -9.67 6.07 17.29
C ASP A 413 -8.19 5.91 17.67
N ILE A 414 -7.49 7.03 17.76
CA ILE A 414 -6.07 7.07 18.11
C ILE A 414 -5.81 7.70 19.48
N THR A 415 -6.85 7.82 20.31
CA THR A 415 -6.77 8.48 21.62
C THR A 415 -5.70 7.87 22.50
N ASP A 416 -5.69 6.53 22.60
CA ASP A 416 -4.74 5.79 23.46
C ASP A 416 -3.31 5.77 22.90
N LEU A 417 -3.12 6.12 21.62
CA LEU A 417 -1.81 6.14 20.96
C LEU A 417 -1.09 7.48 21.10
N LEU A 418 -1.82 8.53 21.50
CA LEU A 418 -1.30 9.89 21.62
C LEU A 418 -1.03 10.27 23.08
N ARG A 419 -0.11 11.22 23.25
CA ARG A 419 0.22 11.79 24.56
C ARG A 419 0.28 13.31 24.49
N LYS A 420 0.11 13.97 25.62
CA LYS A 420 0.44 15.40 25.74
C LYS A 420 1.94 15.58 25.44
N GLY A 421 2.30 16.55 24.66
CA GLY A 421 3.68 16.79 24.22
C GLY A 421 3.94 16.25 22.80
N GLU A 422 5.16 15.82 22.54
CA GLU A 422 5.62 15.42 21.21
C GLU A 422 5.02 14.09 20.78
N ASN A 423 4.50 14.06 19.55
CA ASN A 423 3.94 12.92 18.87
C ASN A 423 4.46 12.84 17.42
N ALA A 424 4.47 11.65 16.86
CA ALA A 424 4.78 11.41 15.45
C ALA A 424 3.68 10.61 14.78
N VAL A 425 3.30 11.01 13.57
CA VAL A 425 2.45 10.23 12.67
C VAL A 425 3.26 9.85 11.45
N GLY A 426 3.18 8.58 11.06
CA GLY A 426 3.84 8.03 9.88
C GLY A 426 2.86 7.22 9.04
N ALA A 427 3.05 7.24 7.72
CA ALA A 427 2.35 6.37 6.79
C ALA A 427 3.34 5.80 5.78
N GLN A 428 3.18 4.54 5.41
CA GLN A 428 3.91 3.89 4.33
C GLN A 428 2.91 3.46 3.28
N VAL A 429 3.16 3.79 2.01
CA VAL A 429 2.19 3.65 0.92
C VAL A 429 2.81 2.90 -0.23
N SER A 430 2.27 1.74 -0.58
CA SER A 430 2.67 0.95 -1.76
C SER A 430 1.64 1.09 -2.90
N SER A 431 1.94 0.50 -4.05
CA SER A 431 1.20 0.68 -5.31
C SER A 431 -0.30 0.41 -5.21
N GLY A 432 -0.72 -0.66 -4.52
CA GLY A 432 -2.13 -1.05 -4.42
C GLY A 432 -2.79 -1.21 -5.79
N TRP A 433 -4.04 -0.78 -5.89
CA TRP A 433 -4.75 -0.75 -7.19
C TRP A 433 -4.49 0.54 -7.98
N TRP A 434 -3.89 1.56 -7.35
CA TRP A 434 -3.69 2.87 -7.96
C TRP A 434 -2.67 2.85 -9.10
N ASN A 435 -1.49 2.26 -8.86
CA ASN A 435 -0.42 2.25 -9.85
C ASN A 435 0.30 0.90 -10.00
N SER A 436 -0.38 -0.21 -9.73
CA SER A 436 0.14 -1.55 -9.97
C SER A 436 -0.37 -2.15 -11.29
N ASP A 437 0.25 -3.23 -11.72
CA ASP A 437 -0.17 -3.97 -12.92
C ASP A 437 -1.54 -4.63 -12.77
N VAL A 438 -2.06 -4.76 -11.54
CA VAL A 438 -3.38 -5.35 -11.28
C VAL A 438 -4.53 -4.59 -11.95
N CYS A 439 -4.38 -3.28 -12.14
CA CYS A 439 -5.34 -2.45 -12.86
C CYS A 439 -4.82 -1.96 -14.23
N HIS A 440 -3.75 -2.58 -14.76
CA HIS A 440 -3.21 -2.30 -16.10
C HIS A 440 -3.00 -0.80 -16.41
N GLY A 441 -2.66 0.00 -15.39
CA GLY A 441 -2.48 1.45 -15.52
C GLY A 441 -3.76 2.24 -15.80
N GLU A 442 -4.94 1.67 -15.51
CA GLU A 442 -6.26 2.31 -15.75
C GLU A 442 -6.36 3.69 -15.11
N TYR A 443 -5.82 3.85 -13.91
CA TYR A 443 -5.84 5.13 -13.20
C TYR A 443 -4.63 6.02 -13.50
N GLY A 444 -3.88 5.71 -14.59
CA GLY A 444 -2.80 6.53 -15.13
C GLY A 444 -1.44 6.30 -14.50
N SER A 445 -1.28 5.32 -13.62
CA SER A 445 -0.01 4.90 -12.99
C SER A 445 0.84 6.07 -12.50
N HIS A 446 0.19 7.00 -11.81
CA HIS A 446 0.85 8.13 -11.19
C HIS A 446 1.46 7.72 -9.86
N GLU A 447 2.36 8.55 -9.32
CA GLU A 447 2.94 8.32 -8.01
C GLU A 447 1.86 8.13 -6.94
N VAL A 448 2.11 7.22 -6.02
CA VAL A 448 1.23 7.00 -4.87
C VAL A 448 1.05 8.29 -4.06
N GLY A 449 -0.08 8.40 -3.40
CA GLY A 449 -0.43 9.58 -2.61
C GLY A 449 -0.93 9.22 -1.23
N PHE A 450 -0.84 10.18 -0.31
CA PHE A 450 -1.37 10.04 1.04
C PHE A 450 -2.11 11.29 1.45
N ILE A 451 -3.24 11.13 2.14
CA ILE A 451 -3.97 12.22 2.78
C ILE A 451 -4.41 11.80 4.19
N ALA A 452 -4.29 12.68 5.15
CA ALA A 452 -4.80 12.46 6.51
C ALA A 452 -5.19 13.76 7.21
N LYS A 453 -6.20 13.65 8.08
CA LYS A 453 -6.67 14.69 8.99
C LYS A 453 -6.80 14.08 10.38
N ILE A 454 -6.10 14.64 11.37
CA ILE A 454 -6.22 14.26 12.78
C ILE A 454 -7.00 15.36 13.48
N LEU A 455 -8.06 14.99 14.19
CA LEU A 455 -8.82 15.85 15.05
C LEU A 455 -8.53 15.49 16.51
N LEU A 456 -7.97 16.42 17.26
CA LEU A 456 -7.72 16.33 18.70
C LEU A 456 -8.81 17.11 19.45
N LYS A 457 -9.47 16.46 20.40
CA LYS A 457 -10.36 17.13 21.37
C LYS A 457 -9.70 17.07 22.74
N TYR A 458 -9.57 18.20 23.38
CA TYR A 458 -8.92 18.33 24.68
C TYR A 458 -9.91 18.29 25.82
N THR A 459 -9.44 17.98 27.05
CA THR A 459 -10.27 17.87 28.24
C THR A 459 -10.92 19.20 28.68
N ASP A 460 -10.44 20.32 28.16
CA ASP A 460 -11.03 21.65 28.40
C ASP A 460 -12.07 22.07 27.33
N GLY A 461 -12.45 21.14 26.45
CA GLY A 461 -13.44 21.35 25.39
C GLY A 461 -12.88 21.98 24.09
N THR A 462 -11.62 22.42 24.09
CA THR A 462 -10.99 22.96 22.87
C THR A 462 -10.55 21.84 21.92
N SER A 463 -10.36 22.16 20.64
CA SER A 463 -9.89 21.20 19.64
C SER A 463 -8.70 21.74 18.84
N GLU A 464 -7.94 20.84 18.26
CA GLU A 464 -6.83 21.13 17.34
C GLU A 464 -6.85 20.13 16.19
N THR A 465 -6.46 20.59 15.01
CA THR A 465 -6.40 19.75 13.80
C THR A 465 -4.97 19.67 13.27
N VAL A 466 -4.53 18.47 12.92
CA VAL A 466 -3.24 18.20 12.24
C VAL A 466 -3.54 17.54 10.90
N VAL A 467 -3.05 18.13 9.80
CA VAL A 467 -3.36 17.67 8.44
C VAL A 467 -2.11 17.28 7.65
N THR A 468 -2.31 16.59 6.55
CA THR A 468 -1.29 16.46 5.51
C THR A 468 -1.14 17.78 4.76
N ASP A 469 0.08 18.27 4.72
CA ASP A 469 0.50 19.49 4.04
C ASP A 469 1.97 19.39 3.62
N LEU A 470 2.49 20.41 2.99
CA LEU A 470 3.90 20.45 2.51
C LEU A 470 4.94 20.57 3.64
N SER A 471 4.53 20.66 4.89
CA SER A 471 5.45 20.59 6.04
C SER A 471 5.83 19.16 6.40
N ARG A 472 5.18 18.16 5.80
CA ARG A 472 5.54 16.74 5.98
C ARG A 472 6.84 16.41 5.27
N LEU A 473 7.46 15.35 5.77
CA LEU A 473 8.68 14.79 5.19
C LEU A 473 8.38 13.42 4.58
N SER A 474 9.14 13.06 3.56
CA SER A 474 9.07 11.75 2.93
C SER A 474 10.45 11.15 2.70
N SER A 475 10.50 9.83 2.68
CA SER A 475 11.68 9.05 2.29
C SER A 475 11.23 7.78 1.56
N MET A 476 12.06 7.31 0.64
CA MET A 476 11.89 6.02 -0.02
C MET A 476 12.97 5.02 0.40
N ASP A 477 13.80 5.39 1.37
CA ASP A 477 14.89 4.54 1.87
C ASP A 477 14.47 3.78 3.14
N GLY A 478 13.38 3.02 3.04
CA GLY A 478 12.86 2.15 4.09
C GLY A 478 13.11 0.68 3.83
N ALA A 479 12.70 -0.17 4.76
CA ALA A 479 12.87 -1.63 4.68
C ALA A 479 12.07 -2.27 3.55
N ILE A 480 10.86 -1.78 3.25
CA ILE A 480 10.08 -2.24 2.10
C ILE A 480 10.64 -1.57 0.85
N ARG A 481 11.31 -2.36 0.02
CA ARG A 481 11.95 -1.89 -1.22
C ARG A 481 10.98 -1.88 -2.40
N MET A 482 10.05 -2.81 -2.41
CA MET A 482 8.96 -2.92 -3.36
C MET A 482 7.76 -3.51 -2.61
N GLY A 483 6.56 -3.00 -2.86
CA GLY A 483 5.31 -3.56 -2.35
C GLY A 483 4.22 -3.41 -3.40
N ASP A 484 3.65 -4.53 -3.82
CA ASP A 484 2.66 -4.60 -4.88
C ASP A 484 1.71 -5.78 -4.63
N ILE A 485 0.41 -5.59 -4.90
CA ILE A 485 -0.60 -6.65 -4.71
C ILE A 485 -0.34 -7.85 -5.62
N TYR A 486 0.16 -7.60 -6.85
CA TYR A 486 0.37 -8.62 -7.85
C TYR A 486 1.77 -9.25 -7.77
N HIS A 487 2.80 -8.41 -7.56
CA HIS A 487 4.21 -8.83 -7.58
C HIS A 487 4.77 -9.18 -6.19
N GLY A 488 4.01 -8.93 -5.12
CA GLY A 488 4.45 -9.23 -3.75
C GLY A 488 5.30 -8.12 -3.13
N GLU A 489 6.22 -8.50 -2.25
CA GLU A 489 7.04 -7.59 -1.46
C GLU A 489 8.51 -7.96 -1.52
N THR A 490 9.37 -6.95 -1.69
CA THR A 490 10.80 -7.06 -1.45
C THR A 490 11.14 -6.30 -0.16
N TYR A 491 11.75 -7.00 0.79
CA TYR A 491 12.02 -6.48 2.13
C TYR A 491 13.50 -6.61 2.50
N ASP A 492 14.11 -5.51 2.91
CA ASP A 492 15.48 -5.47 3.44
C ASP A 492 15.47 -5.11 4.93
N ALA A 493 15.58 -6.13 5.78
CA ALA A 493 15.58 -5.97 7.24
C ALA A 493 16.73 -5.08 7.77
N ARG A 494 17.83 -4.90 7.01
CA ARG A 494 18.94 -4.03 7.40
C ARG A 494 18.56 -2.54 7.40
N LYS A 495 17.49 -2.18 6.70
CA LYS A 495 16.95 -0.82 6.59
C LYS A 495 15.79 -0.54 7.57
N GLU A 496 15.50 -1.48 8.45
CA GLU A 496 14.55 -1.23 9.54
C GLU A 496 15.03 -0.09 10.43
N SER A 497 14.12 0.79 10.78
CA SER A 497 14.43 1.92 11.66
C SER A 497 13.20 2.37 12.44
N ALA A 498 13.41 3.14 13.49
CA ALA A 498 12.34 3.66 14.33
C ALA A 498 11.70 4.95 13.77
N TRP A 499 11.59 5.06 12.46
CA TRP A 499 11.18 6.28 11.75
C TRP A 499 9.78 6.80 12.13
N THR A 500 8.94 5.98 12.71
CA THR A 500 7.59 6.33 13.17
C THR A 500 7.55 6.86 14.60
N LYS A 501 8.70 6.88 15.32
CA LYS A 501 8.78 7.38 16.70
C LYS A 501 9.14 8.87 16.74
N PRO A 502 8.68 9.64 17.74
CA PRO A 502 9.12 11.01 17.95
C PRO A 502 10.64 11.13 18.14
N GLY A 503 11.24 12.20 17.63
CA GLY A 503 12.68 12.47 17.73
C GLY A 503 13.56 11.68 16.77
N TYR A 504 12.98 11.02 15.77
CA TYR A 504 13.75 10.34 14.73
C TYR A 504 14.52 11.34 13.86
N ASN A 505 15.79 11.03 13.54
CA ASN A 505 16.62 11.89 12.70
C ASN A 505 16.16 11.83 11.23
N THR A 506 15.63 12.93 10.73
CA THR A 506 15.12 13.09 9.37
C THR A 506 16.02 13.92 8.46
N ALA A 507 17.31 14.07 8.78
CA ALA A 507 18.26 14.91 8.01
C ALA A 507 18.36 14.50 6.53
N ASN A 508 18.10 13.23 6.21
CA ASN A 508 18.11 12.68 4.84
C ASN A 508 16.71 12.56 4.23
N TRP A 509 15.67 13.07 4.90
CA TRP A 509 14.30 13.06 4.38
C TRP A 509 14.04 14.31 3.54
N ASN A 510 13.13 14.17 2.57
CA ASN A 510 12.76 15.24 1.65
C ASN A 510 11.44 15.86 2.07
N LYS A 511 11.17 17.09 1.67
CA LYS A 511 9.83 17.66 1.75
C LYS A 511 8.90 16.93 0.77
N THR A 512 7.64 16.80 1.15
CA THR A 512 6.61 16.27 0.25
C THR A 512 6.21 17.30 -0.80
N ALA A 513 5.61 16.83 -1.89
CA ALA A 513 4.94 17.67 -2.90
C ALA A 513 3.43 17.37 -2.92
N VAL A 514 2.64 18.27 -3.50
CA VAL A 514 1.22 18.03 -3.77
C VAL A 514 1.09 16.92 -4.81
N ASN A 515 0.21 15.94 -4.53
CA ASN A 515 -0.22 14.97 -5.55
C ASN A 515 -1.48 15.49 -6.25
N PRO A 516 -1.39 15.93 -7.51
CA PRO A 516 -2.51 16.58 -8.20
C PRO A 516 -3.42 15.60 -8.95
N HIS A 517 -3.13 14.29 -8.90
CA HIS A 517 -3.71 13.33 -9.86
C HIS A 517 -5.10 12.84 -9.47
N PHE A 518 -5.45 12.84 -8.19
CA PHE A 518 -6.80 12.50 -7.76
C PHE A 518 -7.73 13.71 -7.83
N LYS A 519 -8.86 13.56 -8.53
CA LYS A 519 -9.88 14.60 -8.72
C LYS A 519 -11.27 14.16 -8.24
N GLY A 520 -11.37 12.92 -7.78
CA GLY A 520 -12.61 12.35 -7.30
C GLY A 520 -13.00 12.81 -5.90
N GLU A 521 -14.06 12.22 -5.38
CA GLU A 521 -14.58 12.46 -4.04
C GLU A 521 -13.99 11.46 -3.03
N LEU A 522 -13.63 11.94 -1.83
CA LEU A 522 -13.30 11.10 -0.69
C LEU A 522 -14.58 10.77 0.08
N ILE A 523 -14.89 9.48 0.19
CA ILE A 523 -16.06 8.97 0.92
C ILE A 523 -15.62 8.02 2.03
N ALA A 524 -16.33 8.03 3.16
CA ALA A 524 -16.04 7.11 4.25
C ALA A 524 -16.29 5.66 3.82
N PHE A 525 -15.37 4.77 4.17
CA PHE A 525 -15.59 3.34 4.00
C PHE A 525 -16.62 2.85 5.04
N ALA A 526 -17.75 2.36 4.57
CA ALA A 526 -18.87 1.94 5.42
C ALA A 526 -19.10 0.41 5.42
N GLY A 527 -18.13 -0.37 4.92
CA GLY A 527 -18.22 -1.82 4.82
C GLY A 527 -17.35 -2.56 5.85
N PRO A 528 -17.44 -3.89 5.90
CA PRO A 528 -16.48 -4.71 6.64
C PRO A 528 -15.12 -4.66 5.94
N THR A 529 -14.07 -4.36 6.70
CA THR A 529 -12.70 -4.28 6.20
C THR A 529 -12.07 -5.67 6.05
N VAL A 530 -11.05 -5.77 5.19
CA VAL A 530 -10.22 -6.97 5.09
C VAL A 530 -9.34 -7.07 6.32
N GLN A 531 -9.39 -8.19 7.04
CA GLN A 531 -8.65 -8.40 8.27
C GLN A 531 -8.04 -9.80 8.32
N VAL A 532 -6.86 -9.91 8.91
CA VAL A 532 -6.28 -11.22 9.25
C VAL A 532 -7.18 -11.93 10.26
N ARG A 533 -7.42 -13.21 10.02
CA ARG A 533 -8.20 -14.09 10.91
C ARG A 533 -7.29 -15.00 11.74
N PRO A 534 -6.83 -14.60 12.94
CA PRO A 534 -5.87 -15.37 13.73
C PRO A 534 -6.37 -16.78 14.09
N HIS A 535 -7.68 -16.96 14.25
CA HIS A 535 -8.28 -18.27 14.55
C HIS A 535 -8.17 -19.28 13.39
N LEU A 536 -7.85 -18.82 12.19
CA LEU A 536 -7.57 -19.68 11.03
C LEU A 536 -6.09 -20.05 10.90
N SER A 537 -5.21 -19.42 11.70
CA SER A 537 -3.79 -19.75 11.72
C SER A 537 -3.58 -21.22 12.11
N ARG A 538 -2.67 -21.89 11.42
CA ARG A 538 -2.33 -23.28 11.66
C ARG A 538 -0.82 -23.42 11.81
N ILE A 539 -0.43 -24.36 12.65
CA ILE A 539 0.96 -24.79 12.72
C ILE A 539 1.17 -25.80 11.58
N PRO A 540 2.21 -25.65 10.78
CA PRO A 540 2.54 -26.63 9.73
C PRO A 540 2.66 -28.03 10.31
N LEU A 541 2.12 -29.05 9.64
CA LEU A 541 2.27 -30.45 10.02
C LEU A 541 3.63 -30.99 9.60
N SER A 542 4.13 -30.51 8.46
CA SER A 542 5.44 -30.89 7.92
C SER A 542 6.03 -29.71 7.15
N THR A 543 7.34 -29.77 6.94
CA THR A 543 8.06 -28.84 6.07
C THR A 543 8.90 -29.63 5.07
N THR A 544 8.80 -29.29 3.81
CA THR A 544 9.58 -29.91 2.73
C THR A 544 10.55 -28.89 2.16
N VAL A 545 11.83 -29.25 2.13
CA VAL A 545 12.88 -28.43 1.52
C VAL A 545 13.18 -28.96 0.11
N TYR A 546 13.19 -28.06 -0.85
CA TYR A 546 13.43 -28.32 -2.26
C TYR A 546 14.75 -27.67 -2.70
N GLN A 547 15.41 -28.26 -3.69
CA GLN A 547 16.61 -27.70 -4.33
C GLN A 547 16.51 -27.85 -5.84
N GLY A 548 16.00 -26.82 -6.50
CA GLY A 548 15.92 -26.75 -7.95
C GLY A 548 15.08 -27.86 -8.58
N GLU A 549 15.14 -27.93 -9.90
CA GLU A 549 14.47 -28.94 -10.73
C GLU A 549 15.52 -29.76 -11.48
N LYS A 550 15.36 -31.07 -11.50
CA LYS A 550 16.20 -31.98 -12.26
C LYS A 550 15.30 -32.96 -13.04
N ASP A 551 15.51 -33.05 -14.35
CA ASP A 551 14.77 -33.95 -15.26
C ASP A 551 13.23 -33.74 -15.17
N GLY A 552 12.75 -32.49 -15.09
CA GLY A 552 11.33 -32.18 -14.97
C GLY A 552 10.71 -32.53 -13.60
N LYS A 553 11.53 -32.88 -12.61
CA LYS A 553 11.08 -33.21 -11.25
C LYS A 553 11.72 -32.28 -10.22
N ILE A 554 10.89 -31.80 -9.30
CA ILE A 554 11.36 -31.02 -8.16
C ILE A 554 12.21 -31.94 -7.27
N ASN A 555 13.44 -31.53 -6.97
CA ASN A 555 14.33 -32.27 -6.10
C ASN A 555 14.04 -32.00 -4.64
N VAL A 556 13.49 -32.98 -3.91
CA VAL A 556 13.23 -32.88 -2.45
C VAL A 556 14.53 -33.19 -1.71
N VAL A 557 15.03 -32.25 -0.94
CA VAL A 557 16.26 -32.39 -0.13
C VAL A 557 15.96 -32.98 1.24
N SER A 558 14.89 -32.51 1.88
CA SER A 558 14.47 -33.02 3.19
C SER A 558 12.98 -32.81 3.42
N VAL A 559 12.40 -33.65 4.27
CA VAL A 559 11.04 -33.52 4.82
C VAL A 559 11.14 -33.60 6.34
N THR A 560 10.52 -32.68 7.03
CA THR A 560 10.47 -32.65 8.50
C THR A 560 9.02 -32.67 8.96
N ASP A 561 8.65 -33.70 9.72
CA ASP A 561 7.27 -33.92 10.19
C ASP A 561 6.91 -33.12 11.45
N LYS A 562 7.77 -32.20 11.87
CA LYS A 562 7.53 -31.32 13.04
C LYS A 562 7.95 -29.90 12.72
N PRO A 563 7.24 -28.89 13.26
CA PRO A 563 7.71 -27.51 13.15
C PRO A 563 9.07 -27.40 13.85
N ALA A 564 10.08 -27.02 13.11
CA ALA A 564 11.42 -26.77 13.59
C ALA A 564 12.02 -25.58 12.83
N PRO A 565 12.95 -24.82 13.42
CA PRO A 565 13.71 -23.83 12.69
C PRO A 565 14.41 -24.49 11.50
N ILE A 566 14.22 -23.94 10.31
CA ILE A 566 14.81 -24.45 9.08
C ILE A 566 16.00 -23.56 8.74
N ARG A 567 17.13 -24.20 8.41
CA ARG A 567 18.29 -23.53 7.82
C ARG A 567 18.39 -23.91 6.36
N LEU A 568 18.09 -22.98 5.50
CA LEU A 568 18.23 -23.16 4.05
C LEU A 568 19.66 -22.86 3.61
N LYS A 569 20.18 -23.65 2.68
CA LYS A 569 21.41 -23.38 1.93
C LYS A 569 21.08 -22.61 0.66
N LYS A 570 22.09 -22.03 0.01
CA LYS A 570 21.92 -21.35 -1.28
C LYS A 570 21.23 -22.29 -2.30
N GLY A 571 20.14 -21.82 -2.90
CA GLY A 571 19.33 -22.54 -3.87
C GLY A 571 18.29 -23.51 -3.28
N GLU A 572 18.15 -23.55 -1.94
CA GLU A 572 17.08 -24.30 -1.28
C GLU A 572 15.87 -23.39 -1.00
N THR A 573 14.67 -23.97 -1.10
CA THR A 573 13.38 -23.34 -0.78
C THR A 573 12.56 -24.26 0.12
N ALA A 574 11.87 -23.71 1.10
CA ALA A 574 10.98 -24.45 2.01
C ALA A 574 9.54 -23.96 1.93
#